data_d7478e8dd92ff31930d7280e7bf6f692
#
_entry.id   d7478e8dd92ff31930d7280e7bf6f692
#
_cell.length_a   1.000
_cell.length_b   1.000
_cell.length_c   1.000
_cell.angle_alpha   90.00
_cell.angle_beta   90.00
_cell.angle_gamma   90.00
#
_symmetry.space_group_name_H-M   'P 1'
#
loop_
_entity.id
_entity.type
_entity.pdbx_description
1 polymer ?
#
loop_
_entity_poly.entity_id
_entity_poly.type
_entity_poly.pdbx_seq_one_letter_code
_entity_poly.pdbx_strand_id
1 'polypeptide(L)'
;AFTFDAEAFVSFAQRLRQEGMNELSAPSFSHAEKDPVPNDINIRQSHTIVLIEGLYCCLNLEPWRRATECWDLRWFVDTSPSVARERLIRRHVESRICNDAASAAQRADTNDLPNGDWILAHIYEPVSYWHIPSWDALPTKA
;
A
#
# COMPACT_ATOMS: atom_id res chain seq x y z
N ALA A 1 3.99 -10.29 -4.73
CA ALA A 1 4.20 -9.36 -5.86
C ALA A 1 3.55 -9.83 -7.15
N PHE A 2 3.56 -11.14 -7.46
CA PHE A 2 3.05 -11.69 -8.74
C PHE A 2 1.53 -11.61 -8.92
N THR A 3 0.77 -11.28 -7.87
CA THR A 3 -0.70 -11.09 -7.93
C THR A 3 -1.11 -9.66 -8.29
N PHE A 4 -0.15 -8.74 -8.39
CA PHE A 4 -0.41 -7.35 -8.73
C PHE A 4 -0.04 -7.08 -10.19
N ASP A 5 -0.85 -6.30 -10.89
CA ASP A 5 -0.56 -5.83 -12.24
C ASP A 5 0.44 -4.65 -12.17
N ALA A 6 1.71 -5.01 -12.09
CA ALA A 6 2.78 -4.03 -11.95
C ALA A 6 2.95 -3.14 -13.18
N GLU A 7 2.73 -3.66 -14.39
CA GLU A 7 2.85 -2.89 -15.63
C GLU A 7 1.70 -1.87 -15.78
N ALA A 8 0.48 -2.25 -15.40
CA ALA A 8 -0.63 -1.30 -15.35
C ALA A 8 -0.37 -0.18 -14.34
N PHE A 9 0.20 -0.50 -13.16
CA PHE A 9 0.58 0.48 -12.16
C PHE A 9 1.69 1.43 -12.66
N VAL A 10 2.71 0.91 -13.32
CA VAL A 10 3.77 1.72 -13.95
C VAL A 10 3.19 2.67 -14.99
N SER A 11 2.35 2.14 -15.89
CA SER A 11 1.69 2.96 -16.91
C SER A 11 0.85 4.08 -16.31
N PHE A 12 0.11 3.79 -15.23
CA PHE A 12 -0.65 4.78 -14.47
C PHE A 12 0.26 5.86 -13.88
N ALA A 13 1.35 5.47 -13.19
CA ALA A 13 2.32 6.39 -12.58
C ALA A 13 2.95 7.33 -13.62
N GLN A 14 3.35 6.78 -14.76
CA GLN A 14 3.94 7.56 -15.86
C GLN A 14 2.92 8.54 -16.47
N ARG A 15 1.68 8.13 -16.64
CA ARG A 15 0.60 9.01 -17.14
C ARG A 15 0.32 10.17 -16.18
N LEU A 16 0.41 9.97 -14.87
CA LEU A 16 0.28 11.04 -13.87
C LEU A 16 1.31 12.16 -14.04
N ARG A 17 2.47 11.85 -14.64
CA ARG A 17 3.58 12.81 -14.88
C ARG A 17 3.50 13.50 -16.25
N GLN A 18 2.57 13.10 -17.12
CA GLN A 18 2.45 13.71 -18.44
C GLN A 18 1.83 15.11 -18.36
N GLU A 19 2.49 16.08 -18.97
CA GLU A 19 1.94 17.42 -19.12
C GLU A 19 0.69 17.42 -19.99
N GLY A 20 -0.29 18.26 -19.63
CA GLY A 20 -1.53 18.39 -20.40
C GLY A 20 -2.55 17.27 -20.19
N MET A 21 -2.35 16.41 -19.20
CA MET A 21 -3.32 15.40 -18.83
C MET A 21 -4.61 16.07 -18.29
N ASN A 22 -5.71 15.87 -18.98
CA ASN A 22 -6.99 16.45 -18.55
C ASN A 22 -7.69 15.59 -17.50
N GLU A 23 -7.65 14.28 -17.66
CA GLU A 23 -8.30 13.33 -16.75
C GLU A 23 -7.58 11.98 -16.80
N LEU A 24 -7.43 11.35 -15.64
CA LEU A 24 -6.90 10.00 -15.48
C LEU A 24 -7.79 9.23 -14.51
N SER A 25 -8.06 7.98 -14.79
CA SER A 25 -8.79 7.10 -13.88
C SER A 25 -7.92 5.96 -13.36
N ALA A 26 -8.21 5.53 -12.15
CA ALA A 26 -7.65 4.34 -11.53
C ALA A 26 -8.77 3.40 -11.10
N PRO A 27 -8.50 2.09 -11.00
CA PRO A 27 -9.46 1.15 -10.43
C PRO A 27 -9.54 1.35 -8.90
N SER A 28 -10.71 1.14 -8.33
CA SER A 28 -10.89 0.84 -6.92
C SER A 28 -10.93 -0.68 -6.70
N PHE A 29 -11.05 -1.13 -5.45
CA PHE A 29 -11.22 -2.54 -5.13
C PHE A 29 -12.48 -2.75 -4.31
N SER A 30 -13.41 -3.54 -4.83
CA SER A 30 -14.62 -3.93 -4.11
C SER A 30 -14.34 -5.11 -3.17
N HIS A 31 -14.32 -4.87 -1.87
CA HIS A 31 -14.19 -5.93 -0.89
C HIS A 31 -15.39 -6.90 -0.86
N ALA A 32 -16.57 -6.44 -1.29
CA ALA A 32 -17.77 -7.25 -1.35
C ALA A 32 -17.71 -8.25 -2.53
N GLU A 33 -17.26 -7.78 -3.68
CA GLU A 33 -17.15 -8.58 -4.90
C GLU A 33 -15.80 -9.28 -5.02
N LYS A 34 -14.81 -8.86 -4.22
CA LYS A 34 -13.41 -9.32 -4.25
C LYS A 34 -12.74 -9.11 -5.61
N ASP A 35 -13.13 -8.04 -6.29
CA ASP A 35 -12.66 -7.72 -7.62
C ASP A 35 -12.39 -6.22 -7.79
N PRO A 36 -11.47 -5.81 -8.69
CA PRO A 36 -11.27 -4.41 -9.06
C PRO A 36 -12.47 -3.84 -9.79
N VAL A 37 -12.86 -2.60 -9.45
CA VAL A 37 -13.83 -1.82 -10.21
C VAL A 37 -13.06 -0.87 -11.12
N PRO A 38 -13.09 -1.09 -12.46
CA PRO A 38 -12.30 -0.28 -13.39
C PRO A 38 -12.78 1.17 -13.42
N ASN A 39 -11.83 2.11 -13.56
CA ASN A 39 -12.09 3.54 -13.77
C ASN A 39 -12.96 4.23 -12.69
N ASP A 40 -12.95 3.72 -11.48
CA ASP A 40 -13.81 4.20 -10.40
C ASP A 40 -13.24 5.45 -9.70
N ILE A 41 -11.92 5.60 -9.68
CA ILE A 41 -11.24 6.75 -9.06
C ILE A 41 -10.82 7.73 -10.16
N ASN A 42 -11.41 8.92 -10.16
CA ASN A 42 -11.10 9.96 -11.14
C ASN A 42 -10.10 10.98 -10.61
N ILE A 43 -9.00 11.17 -11.33
CA ILE A 43 -7.98 12.18 -11.06
C ILE A 43 -8.08 13.25 -12.14
N ARG A 44 -8.35 14.50 -11.72
CA ARG A 44 -8.57 15.65 -12.60
C ARG A 44 -7.38 16.59 -12.56
N GLN A 45 -7.21 17.40 -13.58
CA GLN A 45 -6.18 18.43 -13.65
C GLN A 45 -6.25 19.44 -12.47
N SER A 46 -7.42 19.63 -11.85
CA SER A 46 -7.59 20.47 -10.69
C SER A 46 -7.03 19.89 -9.38
N HIS A 47 -6.68 18.60 -9.37
CA HIS A 47 -6.05 17.97 -8.21
C HIS A 47 -4.56 18.33 -8.19
N THR A 48 -4.13 19.08 -7.19
CA THR A 48 -2.74 19.53 -7.02
C THR A 48 -1.88 18.55 -6.24
N ILE A 49 -2.50 17.62 -5.52
CA ILE A 49 -1.83 16.58 -4.74
C ILE A 49 -2.52 15.25 -5.01
N VAL A 50 -1.72 14.24 -5.32
CA VAL A 50 -2.17 12.85 -5.44
C VAL A 50 -1.39 12.02 -4.43
N LEU A 51 -2.09 11.40 -3.49
CA LEU A 51 -1.51 10.48 -2.51
C LEU A 51 -1.79 9.04 -2.93
N ILE A 52 -0.74 8.25 -3.05
CA ILE A 52 -0.81 6.84 -3.41
C ILE A 52 -0.27 6.02 -2.23
N GLU A 53 -1.07 5.06 -1.77
CA GLU A 53 -0.71 4.15 -0.68
C GLU A 53 -0.71 2.71 -1.20
N GLY A 54 0.30 1.95 -0.80
CA GLY A 54 0.39 0.53 -1.11
C GLY A 54 1.73 -0.08 -0.74
N LEU A 55 1.75 -1.41 -0.62
CA LEU A 55 2.92 -2.16 -0.18
C LEU A 55 4.13 -2.01 -1.11
N TYR A 56 3.90 -1.85 -2.41
CA TYR A 56 4.97 -1.88 -3.42
C TYR A 56 5.21 -0.53 -4.09
N CYS A 57 4.64 0.57 -3.55
CA CYS A 57 4.75 1.89 -4.15
C CYS A 57 6.17 2.47 -4.15
N CYS A 58 7.07 1.96 -3.32
CA CYS A 58 8.45 2.46 -3.17
C CYS A 58 9.50 1.37 -3.37
N LEU A 59 9.27 0.39 -4.23
CA LEU A 59 10.25 -0.67 -4.49
C LEU A 59 11.33 -0.25 -5.51
N ASN A 60 12.56 -0.69 -5.25
CA ASN A 60 13.72 -0.57 -6.16
C ASN A 60 13.93 -1.86 -6.98
N LEU A 61 12.86 -2.42 -7.48
CA LEU A 61 12.87 -3.62 -8.33
C LEU A 61 11.99 -3.40 -9.55
N GLU A 62 12.42 -3.87 -10.71
CA GLU A 62 11.60 -3.86 -11.91
C GLU A 62 10.39 -4.80 -11.79
N PRO A 63 9.23 -4.39 -12.32
CA PRO A 63 8.98 -3.12 -13.01
C PRO A 63 8.61 -1.96 -12.06
N TRP A 64 8.41 -2.18 -10.76
CA TRP A 64 7.94 -1.22 -9.73
C TRP A 64 8.82 0.02 -9.63
N ARG A 65 10.13 -0.13 -9.84
CA ARG A 65 11.09 0.97 -9.81
C ARG A 65 10.69 2.11 -10.75
N ARG A 66 10.20 1.80 -11.95
CA ARG A 66 9.77 2.80 -12.94
C ARG A 66 8.59 3.65 -12.42
N ALA A 67 7.68 3.06 -11.62
CA ALA A 67 6.62 3.81 -10.96
C ALA A 67 7.19 4.63 -9.79
N THR A 68 8.07 4.04 -8.97
CA THR A 68 8.69 4.72 -7.83
C THR A 68 9.46 5.97 -8.23
N GLU A 69 10.10 5.97 -9.38
CA GLU A 69 10.81 7.12 -9.95
C GLU A 69 9.87 8.27 -10.38
N CYS A 70 8.57 8.02 -10.50
CA CYS A 70 7.58 9.04 -10.81
C CYS A 70 7.14 9.87 -9.59
N TRP A 71 7.47 9.48 -8.37
CA TRP A 71 7.00 10.17 -7.16
C TRP A 71 7.88 11.36 -6.79
N ASP A 72 7.29 12.51 -6.48
CA ASP A 72 7.99 13.68 -5.96
C ASP A 72 8.45 13.45 -4.52
N LEU A 73 7.61 12.80 -3.72
CA LEU A 73 7.88 12.45 -2.32
C LEU A 73 7.60 10.97 -2.09
N ARG A 74 8.44 10.33 -1.30
CA ARG A 74 8.31 8.93 -0.91
C ARG A 74 8.37 8.84 0.60
N TRP A 75 7.32 8.27 1.18
CA TRP A 75 7.23 8.06 2.62
C TRP A 75 7.11 6.57 2.92
N PHE A 76 7.77 6.14 3.96
CA PHE A 76 7.61 4.80 4.50
C PHE A 76 7.09 4.89 5.92
N VAL A 77 6.00 4.17 6.19
CA VAL A 77 5.42 4.06 7.54
C VAL A 77 6.17 2.96 8.26
N ASP A 78 7.15 3.39 9.08
CA ASP A 78 7.96 2.46 9.87
C ASP A 78 7.24 2.11 11.18
N THR A 79 7.03 0.82 11.38
CA THR A 79 6.38 0.27 12.57
C THR A 79 7.22 -0.90 13.07
N SER A 80 7.50 -0.96 14.38
CA SER A 80 8.25 -2.08 14.91
C SER A 80 7.59 -3.42 14.59
N PRO A 81 8.35 -4.48 14.31
CA PRO A 81 7.80 -5.78 13.93
C PRO A 81 6.80 -6.35 14.94
N SER A 82 7.02 -6.13 16.24
CA SER A 82 6.12 -6.58 17.29
C SER A 82 4.75 -5.89 17.22
N VAL A 83 4.75 -4.57 17.04
CA VAL A 83 3.51 -3.77 16.90
C VAL A 83 2.79 -4.11 15.59
N ALA A 84 3.53 -4.26 14.49
CA ALA A 84 2.98 -4.68 13.21
C ALA A 84 2.30 -6.05 13.34
N ARG A 85 2.95 -7.02 13.97
CA ARG A 85 2.40 -8.36 14.22
C ARG A 85 1.10 -8.32 15.01
N GLU A 86 1.05 -7.59 16.11
CA GLU A 86 -0.15 -7.47 16.94
C GLU A 86 -1.33 -6.86 16.15
N ARG A 87 -1.06 -5.80 15.39
CA ARG A 87 -2.07 -5.15 14.53
C ARG A 87 -2.57 -6.08 13.43
N LEU A 88 -1.68 -6.85 12.80
CA LEU A 88 -2.02 -7.83 11.78
C LEU A 88 -2.94 -8.92 12.34
N ILE A 89 -2.60 -9.49 13.49
CA ILE A 89 -3.43 -10.53 14.14
C ILE A 89 -4.83 -10.00 14.40
N ARG A 90 -4.95 -8.82 15.03
CA ARG A 90 -6.24 -8.19 15.30
C ARG A 90 -7.03 -7.96 14.02
N ARG A 91 -6.41 -7.33 13.01
CA ARG A 91 -7.06 -7.03 11.72
C ARG A 91 -7.54 -8.28 11.00
N HIS A 92 -6.76 -9.37 10.99
CA HIS A 92 -7.14 -10.60 10.31
C HIS A 92 -8.38 -11.25 10.93
N VAL A 93 -8.52 -11.18 12.25
CA VAL A 93 -9.73 -11.68 12.96
C VAL A 93 -10.91 -10.73 12.70
N GLU A 94 -10.74 -9.43 12.89
CA GLU A 94 -11.81 -8.43 12.69
C GLU A 94 -12.35 -8.43 11.25
N SER A 95 -11.45 -8.57 10.28
CA SER A 95 -11.81 -8.64 8.84
C SER A 95 -12.25 -10.04 8.39
N ARG A 96 -12.36 -10.99 9.30
CA ARG A 96 -12.75 -12.39 9.00
C ARG A 96 -11.86 -13.07 7.95
N ILE A 97 -10.60 -12.65 7.83
CA ILE A 97 -9.58 -13.33 7.02
C ILE A 97 -9.17 -14.64 7.72
N CYS A 98 -9.09 -14.61 9.05
CA CYS A 98 -8.84 -15.75 9.90
C CYS A 98 -9.97 -15.90 10.92
N ASN A 99 -10.25 -17.16 11.31
CA ASN A 99 -11.34 -17.47 12.23
C ASN A 99 -11.00 -17.18 13.70
N ASP A 100 -9.71 -17.19 14.04
CA ASP A 100 -9.22 -17.04 15.40
C ASP A 100 -7.82 -16.40 15.43
N ALA A 101 -7.39 -16.02 16.64
CA ALA A 101 -6.10 -15.38 16.85
C ALA A 101 -4.89 -16.30 16.54
N ALA A 102 -5.03 -17.62 16.69
CA ALA A 102 -3.94 -18.56 16.45
C ALA A 102 -3.65 -18.67 14.93
N SER A 103 -4.69 -18.84 14.12
CA SER A 103 -4.58 -18.85 12.66
C SER A 103 -4.12 -17.49 12.12
N ALA A 104 -4.57 -16.39 12.73
CA ALA A 104 -4.13 -15.04 12.39
C ALA A 104 -2.64 -14.82 12.71
N ALA A 105 -2.17 -15.30 13.87
CA ALA A 105 -0.76 -15.24 14.23
C ALA A 105 0.11 -16.05 13.25
N GLN A 106 -0.29 -17.29 12.96
CA GLN A 106 0.42 -18.11 11.99
C GLN A 106 0.53 -17.41 10.63
N ARG A 107 -0.56 -16.82 10.13
CA ARG A 107 -0.57 -16.08 8.88
C ARG A 107 0.37 -14.87 8.93
N ALA A 108 0.31 -14.07 9.99
CA ALA A 108 1.20 -12.93 10.16
C ALA A 108 2.68 -13.36 10.14
N ASP A 109 3.03 -14.41 10.85
CA ASP A 109 4.42 -14.89 10.99
C ASP A 109 4.96 -15.56 9.71
N THR A 110 4.10 -16.24 8.94
CA THR A 110 4.55 -17.00 7.76
C THR A 110 4.39 -16.25 6.44
N ASN A 111 3.59 -15.18 6.40
CA ASN A 111 3.31 -14.47 5.17
C ASN A 111 3.54 -12.95 5.28
N ASP A 112 2.91 -12.28 6.25
CA ASP A 112 2.87 -10.82 6.23
C ASP A 112 4.20 -10.20 6.71
N LEU A 113 4.78 -10.69 7.80
CA LEU A 113 6.07 -10.19 8.31
C LEU A 113 7.23 -10.50 7.36
N PRO A 114 7.39 -11.72 6.83
CA PRO A 114 8.42 -11.99 5.82
C PRO A 114 8.28 -11.12 4.56
N ASN A 115 7.04 -10.79 4.14
CA ASN A 115 6.83 -9.84 3.04
C ASN A 115 7.25 -8.41 3.43
N GLY A 116 7.02 -8.00 4.67
CA GLY A 116 7.50 -6.72 5.20
C GLY A 116 9.03 -6.61 5.18
N ASP A 117 9.72 -7.64 5.67
CA ASP A 117 11.19 -7.71 5.65
C ASP A 117 11.74 -7.67 4.22
N TRP A 118 11.07 -8.38 3.31
CA TRP A 118 11.44 -8.36 1.90
C TRP A 118 11.26 -6.97 1.28
N ILE A 119 10.17 -6.26 1.59
CA ILE A 119 9.95 -4.88 1.12
C ILE A 119 11.06 -3.96 1.63
N LEU A 120 11.41 -4.02 2.93
CA LEU A 120 12.48 -3.21 3.51
C LEU A 120 13.84 -3.46 2.85
N ALA A 121 14.14 -4.72 2.51
CA ALA A 121 15.38 -5.08 1.82
C ALA A 121 15.46 -4.56 0.37
N HIS A 122 14.33 -4.14 -0.21
CA HIS A 122 14.24 -3.70 -1.61
C HIS A 122 13.60 -2.32 -1.76
N ILE A 123 13.62 -1.50 -0.73
CA ILE A 123 13.07 -0.15 -0.80
C ILE A 123 13.95 0.76 -1.65
N TYR A 124 13.32 1.68 -2.38
CA TYR A 124 14.01 2.69 -3.20
C TYR A 124 14.45 3.86 -2.34
N GLU A 125 15.75 4.13 -2.31
CA GLU A 125 16.33 5.27 -1.61
C GLU A 125 16.49 6.50 -2.53
N PRO A 126 16.35 7.74 -2.04
CA PRO A 126 16.00 8.09 -0.66
C PRO A 126 14.50 8.03 -0.38
N VAL A 127 14.14 7.67 0.82
CA VAL A 127 12.77 7.69 1.32
C VAL A 127 12.72 8.34 2.70
N SER A 128 11.67 9.12 2.95
CA SER A 128 11.42 9.68 4.28
C SER A 128 10.66 8.67 5.13
N TYR A 129 11.28 8.23 6.21
CA TYR A 129 10.63 7.33 7.16
C TYR A 129 9.74 8.11 8.12
N TRP A 130 8.50 7.70 8.22
CA TRP A 130 7.59 8.20 9.23
C TRP A 130 7.43 7.12 10.30
N HIS A 131 8.01 7.39 11.45
CA HIS A 131 7.73 6.60 12.64
C HIS A 131 6.34 6.98 13.13
N ILE A 132 5.34 6.16 12.86
CA ILE A 132 4.02 6.35 13.44
C ILE A 132 4.07 5.71 14.83
N PRO A 133 4.02 6.52 15.90
CA PRO A 133 3.89 5.97 17.24
C PRO A 133 2.61 5.13 17.28
N SER A 134 2.64 4.02 18.00
CA SER A 134 1.47 3.15 18.14
C SER A 134 0.35 3.92 18.84
N TRP A 135 -0.60 4.41 18.09
CA TRP A 135 -1.82 5.02 18.60
C TRP A 135 -2.80 3.88 18.93
N ASP A 136 -2.62 3.23 20.06
CA ASP A 136 -3.57 2.22 20.56
C ASP A 136 -4.85 2.84 21.14
N ALA A 137 -4.93 4.16 21.10
CA ALA A 137 -6.08 4.92 21.53
C ALA A 137 -6.43 5.97 20.48
N LEU A 138 -7.05 5.57 19.37
CA LEU A 138 -8.01 6.49 18.77
C LEU A 138 -9.12 6.65 19.79
N PRO A 139 -9.45 7.90 20.23
CA PRO A 139 -10.59 8.10 21.09
C PRO A 139 -11.80 7.50 20.40
N THR A 140 -12.44 6.54 21.03
CA THR A 140 -13.76 6.06 20.61
C THR A 140 -14.64 7.29 20.46
N LYS A 141 -15.14 7.52 19.26
CA LYS A 141 -16.15 8.56 19.04
C LYS A 141 -17.27 8.30 20.05
N ALA A 142 -17.43 9.25 20.99
CA ALA A 142 -18.59 9.29 21.87
C ALA A 142 -19.86 9.54 21.05
#